data_53217166aaedb52872ef04cfebbe9b70
#
_entry.id   53217166aaedb52872ef04cfebbe9b70
#
_cell.length_a   1.000
_cell.length_b   1.000
_cell.length_c   1.000
_cell.angle_alpha   90.00
_cell.angle_beta   90.00
_cell.angle_gamma   90.00
#
_symmetry.space_group_name_H-M   'P 1'
#
loop_
_entity.id
_entity.type
_entity.pdbx_description
1 polymer ?
#
loop_
_entity_poly.entity_id
_entity_poly.type
_entity_poly.pdbx_seq_one_letter_code
_entity_poly.pdbx_strand_id
1 'polypeptide(L)'
;GGMKQRGSIVRALAQDPEVLLMDEPFGALDAFTREEMNIFLLKVWERTRKTIVFVTHSISEAIFLADRVWVMSPRPGRLARIVDVKFPRPRNIELPYEPDFIEIIKSIRAEVEGTKFGKGN
;
A
#
# COMPACT_ATOMS: atom_id res chain seq x y z
N GLY A 1 19.47 -4.62 0.68
CA GLY A 1 18.29 -3.80 0.67
C GLY A 1 17.52 -3.75 -0.61
N GLY A 2 17.53 -2.62 -1.23
CA GLY A 2 16.68 -2.39 -2.40
C GLY A 2 16.93 -3.28 -3.58
N MET A 3 18.20 -3.58 -3.88
CA MET A 3 18.52 -4.43 -5.02
C MET A 3 18.00 -5.84 -4.83
N LYS A 4 18.13 -6.36 -3.62
CA LYS A 4 17.64 -7.69 -3.31
C LYS A 4 16.11 -7.75 -3.44
N GLN A 5 15.42 -6.72 -2.96
CA GLN A 5 13.98 -6.67 -3.06
C GLN A 5 13.52 -6.56 -4.51
N ARG A 6 14.22 -5.76 -5.31
CA ARG A 6 13.88 -5.65 -6.74
C ARG A 6 13.99 -7.00 -7.44
N GLY A 7 15.06 -7.73 -7.16
CA GLY A 7 15.25 -9.05 -7.74
C GLY A 7 14.15 -10.03 -7.34
N SER A 8 13.71 -9.97 -6.08
CA SER A 8 12.64 -10.82 -5.60
C SER A 8 11.33 -10.56 -6.32
N ILE A 9 11.01 -9.28 -6.53
CA ILE A 9 9.78 -8.90 -7.21
C ILE A 9 9.81 -9.37 -8.66
N VAL A 10 10.92 -9.14 -9.35
CA VAL A 10 11.04 -9.55 -10.74
C VAL A 10 10.93 -11.07 -10.88
N ARG A 11 11.57 -11.81 -10.00
CA ARG A 11 11.49 -13.28 -10.03
C ARG A 11 10.08 -13.77 -9.78
N ALA A 12 9.38 -13.16 -8.83
CA ALA A 12 8.00 -13.56 -8.53
C ALA A 12 7.09 -13.30 -9.73
N LEU A 13 7.26 -12.17 -10.40
CA LEU A 13 6.44 -11.83 -11.54
C LEU A 13 6.80 -12.65 -12.78
N ALA A 14 8.05 -13.10 -12.88
CA ALA A 14 8.49 -13.93 -13.99
C ALA A 14 7.78 -15.28 -14.04
N GLN A 15 7.24 -15.73 -12.93
CA GLN A 15 6.46 -16.96 -12.87
C GLN A 15 5.03 -16.76 -13.39
N ASP A 16 4.69 -15.55 -13.77
CA ASP A 16 3.41 -15.21 -14.37
C ASP A 16 2.21 -15.61 -13.50
N PRO A 17 2.18 -15.22 -12.23
CA PRO A 17 1.05 -15.56 -11.37
C PRO A 17 -0.17 -14.72 -11.72
N GLU A 18 -1.36 -15.26 -11.51
CA GLU A 18 -2.57 -14.48 -11.68
C GLU A 18 -2.73 -13.49 -10.53
N VAL A 19 -2.37 -13.90 -9.33
CA VAL A 19 -2.42 -13.06 -8.15
C VAL A 19 -1.10 -13.19 -7.40
N LEU A 20 -0.49 -12.07 -7.10
CA LEU A 20 0.76 -12.05 -6.34
C LEU A 20 0.49 -11.46 -4.96
N LEU A 21 0.80 -12.23 -3.92
CA LEU A 21 0.66 -11.75 -2.55
C LEU A 21 1.99 -11.24 -2.03
N MET A 22 2.01 -10.01 -1.54
CA MET A 22 3.20 -9.41 -0.95
C MET A 22 2.85 -8.99 0.48
N ASP A 23 3.48 -9.62 1.45
CA ASP A 23 3.20 -9.39 2.87
C ASP A 23 4.31 -8.53 3.47
N GLU A 24 4.04 -7.26 3.66
CA GLU A 24 4.97 -6.27 4.20
C GLU A 24 6.36 -6.36 3.57
N PRO A 25 6.42 -6.33 2.24
CA PRO A 25 7.70 -6.62 1.56
C PRO A 25 8.78 -5.59 1.82
N PHE A 26 8.40 -4.37 2.20
CA PHE A 26 9.35 -3.29 2.40
C PHE A 26 9.45 -2.84 3.85
N GLY A 27 8.89 -3.63 4.76
CA GLY A 27 8.79 -3.24 6.17
C GLY A 27 10.13 -3.03 6.86
N ALA A 28 11.16 -3.77 6.45
CA ALA A 28 12.48 -3.66 7.05
C ALA A 28 13.37 -2.59 6.43
N LEU A 29 12.90 -1.93 5.38
CA LEU A 29 13.68 -0.92 4.68
C LEU A 29 13.52 0.45 5.33
N ASP A 30 14.54 1.29 5.20
CA ASP A 30 14.43 2.67 5.65
C ASP A 30 13.45 3.44 4.77
N ALA A 31 13.06 4.63 5.21
CA ALA A 31 12.01 5.40 4.54
C ALA A 31 12.35 5.75 3.09
N PHE A 32 13.60 6.15 2.85
CA PHE A 32 14.02 6.54 1.52
C PHE A 32 14.01 5.33 0.56
N THR A 33 14.59 4.23 0.99
CA THR A 33 14.63 3.01 0.18
C THR A 33 13.23 2.46 -0.06
N ARG A 34 12.36 2.55 0.95
CA ARG A 34 10.97 2.12 0.79
C ARG A 34 10.27 2.94 -0.28
N GLU A 35 10.47 4.25 -0.29
CA GLU A 35 9.88 5.11 -1.30
C GLU A 35 10.35 4.70 -2.69
N GLU A 36 11.65 4.42 -2.84
CA GLU A 36 12.18 3.95 -4.12
C GLU A 36 11.55 2.65 -4.56
N MET A 37 11.34 1.73 -3.60
CA MET A 37 10.75 0.44 -3.91
C MET A 37 9.28 0.56 -4.29
N ASN A 38 8.57 1.50 -3.66
CA ASN A 38 7.18 1.75 -4.05
C ASN A 38 7.10 2.24 -5.48
N ILE A 39 7.98 3.15 -5.87
CA ILE A 39 8.03 3.65 -7.25
C ILE A 39 8.38 2.52 -8.21
N PHE A 40 9.34 1.69 -7.85
CA PHE A 40 9.73 0.55 -8.67
C PHE A 40 8.55 -0.39 -8.89
N LEU A 41 7.82 -0.71 -7.81
CA LEU A 41 6.68 -1.61 -7.89
C LEU A 41 5.58 -1.04 -8.81
N LEU A 42 5.32 0.26 -8.73
CA LEU A 42 4.34 0.88 -9.61
C LEU A 42 4.74 0.75 -11.07
N LYS A 43 6.03 0.94 -11.38
CA LYS A 43 6.51 0.83 -12.76
C LYS A 43 6.38 -0.61 -13.27
N VAL A 44 6.71 -1.57 -12.43
CA VAL A 44 6.59 -2.98 -12.80
C VAL A 44 5.13 -3.33 -13.02
N TRP A 45 4.25 -2.88 -12.13
CA TRP A 45 2.83 -3.14 -12.27
C TRP A 45 2.25 -2.55 -13.56
N GLU A 46 2.70 -1.35 -13.93
CA GLU A 46 2.25 -0.73 -15.19
C GLU A 46 2.49 -1.63 -16.38
N ARG A 47 3.58 -2.37 -16.38
CA ARG A 47 3.93 -3.25 -17.48
C ARG A 47 3.20 -4.57 -17.42
N THR A 48 3.01 -5.13 -16.26
CA THR A 48 2.48 -6.49 -16.12
C THR A 48 0.98 -6.54 -15.89
N ARG A 49 0.42 -5.54 -15.22
CA ARG A 49 -1.00 -5.43 -14.90
C ARG A 49 -1.53 -6.63 -14.15
N LYS A 50 -0.69 -7.29 -13.36
CA LYS A 50 -1.10 -8.41 -12.54
C LYS A 50 -1.87 -7.92 -11.32
N THR A 51 -2.70 -8.79 -10.76
CA THR A 51 -3.37 -8.48 -9.50
C THR A 51 -2.39 -8.68 -8.36
N ILE A 52 -2.19 -7.66 -7.57
CA ILE A 52 -1.28 -7.72 -6.42
C ILE A 52 -2.07 -7.44 -5.16
N VAL A 53 -1.94 -8.32 -4.18
CA VAL A 53 -2.46 -8.10 -2.83
C VAL A 53 -1.26 -7.71 -1.98
N PHE A 54 -1.26 -6.48 -1.52
CA PHE A 54 -0.13 -5.89 -0.80
C PHE A 54 -0.54 -5.61 0.65
N VAL A 55 0.11 -6.28 1.59
CA VAL A 55 -0.19 -6.11 3.01
C VAL A 55 0.83 -5.18 3.63
N THR A 56 0.38 -4.15 4.30
CA THR A 56 1.27 -3.17 4.93
C THR A 56 0.60 -2.54 6.15
N HIS A 57 1.42 -2.08 7.08
CA HIS A 57 0.95 -1.29 8.22
C HIS A 57 0.99 0.21 7.91
N SER A 58 1.52 0.60 6.78
CA SER A 58 1.62 2.02 6.42
C SER A 58 0.41 2.44 5.59
N ILE A 59 -0.42 3.31 6.15
CA ILE A 59 -1.59 3.83 5.44
C ILE A 59 -1.16 4.57 4.18
N SER A 60 -0.12 5.39 4.30
CA SER A 60 0.39 6.16 3.17
C SER A 60 0.84 5.26 2.02
N GLU A 61 1.55 4.19 2.34
CA GLU A 61 2.01 3.24 1.33
C GLU A 61 0.83 2.57 0.63
N ALA A 62 -0.17 2.15 1.41
CA ALA A 62 -1.34 1.50 0.85
C ALA A 62 -2.06 2.42 -0.15
N ILE A 63 -2.30 3.67 0.24
CA ILE A 63 -2.99 4.63 -0.62
C ILE A 63 -2.16 4.95 -1.87
N PHE A 64 -0.85 5.05 -1.70
CA PHE A 64 0.03 5.37 -2.82
C PHE A 64 0.04 4.27 -3.88
N LEU A 65 -0.02 3.02 -3.45
CA LEU A 65 0.12 1.90 -4.38
C LEU A 65 -1.19 1.39 -4.95
N ALA A 66 -2.26 1.40 -4.17
CA ALA A 66 -3.42 0.57 -4.47
C ALA A 66 -4.49 1.25 -5.32
N ASP A 67 -5.29 0.43 -5.99
CA ASP A 67 -6.54 0.87 -6.55
C ASP A 67 -7.62 0.83 -5.49
N ARG A 68 -7.51 -0.10 -4.55
CA ARG A 68 -8.50 -0.28 -3.50
C ARG A 68 -7.79 -0.70 -2.22
N VAL A 69 -8.13 -0.07 -1.12
CA VAL A 69 -7.53 -0.36 0.18
C VAL A 69 -8.59 -0.96 1.08
N TRP A 70 -8.27 -2.13 1.66
CA TRP A 70 -9.13 -2.78 2.63
C TRP A 70 -8.55 -2.47 4.01
N VAL A 71 -9.30 -1.70 4.79
CA VAL A 71 -8.87 -1.29 6.13
C VAL A 71 -9.37 -2.33 7.11
N MET A 72 -8.44 -2.99 7.80
CA MET A 72 -8.79 -4.04 8.76
C MET A 72 -8.77 -3.47 10.16
N SER A 73 -9.73 -3.90 10.98
CA SER A 73 -9.72 -3.51 12.38
C SER A 73 -8.62 -4.29 13.10
N PRO A 74 -8.02 -3.71 14.14
CA PRO A 74 -6.95 -4.42 14.85
C PRO A 74 -7.47 -5.66 15.56
N ARG A 75 -8.69 -5.65 16.02
CA ARG A 75 -9.31 -6.80 16.69
C ARG A 75 -10.81 -6.73 16.52
N PRO A 76 -11.43 -7.83 16.20
CA PRO A 76 -10.92 -9.18 15.98
C PRO A 76 -10.42 -9.45 14.56
N GLY A 77 -9.90 -8.51 13.87
CA GLY A 77 -9.40 -8.73 12.53
C GLY A 77 -10.49 -8.73 11.47
N ARG A 78 -11.41 -7.81 11.57
CA ARG A 78 -12.50 -7.70 10.62
C ARG A 78 -12.24 -6.57 9.63
N LEU A 79 -12.86 -6.69 8.46
CA LEU A 79 -12.84 -5.62 7.49
C LEU A 79 -13.65 -4.45 8.04
N ALA A 80 -13.02 -3.32 8.25
CA ALA A 80 -13.68 -2.13 8.78
C ALA A 80 -14.20 -1.22 7.66
N ARG A 81 -13.49 -1.15 6.55
CA ARG A 81 -13.84 -0.20 5.50
C ARG A 81 -13.09 -0.57 4.21
N ILE A 82 -13.71 -0.31 3.06
CA ILE A 82 -13.05 -0.41 1.76
C ILE A 82 -12.99 0.99 1.17
N VAL A 83 -11.79 1.39 0.76
CA VAL A 83 -11.57 2.71 0.17
C VAL A 83 -11.17 2.53 -1.29
N ASP A 84 -11.95 3.11 -2.20
CA ASP A 84 -11.56 3.16 -3.60
C ASP A 84 -10.62 4.34 -3.78
N VAL A 85 -9.42 4.07 -4.24
CA VAL A 85 -8.40 5.09 -4.40
C VAL A 85 -8.48 5.63 -5.82
N LYS A 86 -8.85 6.90 -5.96
CA LYS A 86 -9.15 7.47 -7.27
C LYS A 86 -8.06 8.38 -7.82
N PHE A 87 -6.88 8.35 -7.26
CA PHE A 87 -5.79 9.13 -7.81
C PHE A 87 -5.34 8.53 -9.14
N PRO A 88 -5.21 9.36 -10.18
CA PRO A 88 -4.83 8.85 -11.50
C PRO A 88 -3.42 8.25 -11.50
N ARG A 89 -3.22 7.31 -12.38
CA ARG A 89 -1.89 6.75 -12.62
C ARG A 89 -1.28 7.39 -13.87
N PRO A 90 0.01 7.52 -13.96
CA PRO A 90 1.01 7.10 -12.98
C PRO A 90 1.05 8.03 -11.78
N ARG A 91 1.32 7.46 -10.61
CA ARG A 91 1.44 8.22 -9.38
C ARG A 91 2.92 8.50 -9.12
N ASN A 92 3.23 9.71 -8.64
CA ASN A 92 4.62 10.11 -8.42
C ASN A 92 4.86 10.47 -6.97
N ILE A 93 6.11 10.71 -6.62
CA ILE A 93 6.51 10.94 -5.23
C ILE A 93 5.93 12.22 -4.64
N GLU A 94 5.37 13.09 -5.46
CA GLU A 94 4.72 14.31 -4.96
C GLU A 94 3.32 14.05 -4.44
N LEU A 95 2.69 12.96 -4.90
CA LEU A 95 1.32 12.68 -4.53
C LEU A 95 1.06 12.67 -3.02
N PRO A 96 1.93 12.09 -2.19
CA PRO A 96 1.65 12.06 -0.75
C PRO A 96 1.56 13.43 -0.09
N TYR A 97 2.00 14.47 -0.76
CA TYR A 97 1.93 15.83 -0.23
C TYR A 97 0.68 16.59 -0.66
N GLU A 98 -0.12 16.00 -1.53
CA GLU A 98 -1.35 16.62 -1.99
C GLU A 98 -2.42 16.63 -0.90
N PRO A 99 -3.20 17.71 -0.80
CA PRO A 99 -4.24 17.79 0.24
C PRO A 99 -5.22 16.62 0.25
N ASP A 100 -5.65 16.17 -0.93
CA ASP A 100 -6.60 15.06 -1.00
C ASP A 100 -6.02 13.76 -0.48
N PHE A 101 -4.73 13.55 -0.72
CA PHE A 101 -4.03 12.36 -0.21
C PHE A 101 -3.98 12.40 1.32
N ILE A 102 -3.64 13.56 1.86
CA ILE A 102 -3.54 13.75 3.30
C ILE A 102 -4.91 13.55 3.96
N GLU A 103 -5.97 14.03 3.32
CA GLU A 103 -7.33 13.86 3.84
C GLU A 103 -7.72 12.39 3.96
N ILE A 104 -7.40 11.61 2.94
CA ILE A 104 -7.71 10.18 2.98
C ILE A 104 -6.95 9.50 4.08
N ILE A 105 -5.67 9.84 4.25
CA ILE A 105 -4.87 9.26 5.34
C ILE A 105 -5.48 9.57 6.69
N LYS A 106 -5.90 10.82 6.90
CA LYS A 106 -6.53 11.22 8.15
C LYS A 106 -7.81 10.43 8.39
N SER A 107 -8.62 10.27 7.37
CA SER A 107 -9.88 9.55 7.46
C SER A 107 -9.66 8.09 7.86
N ILE A 108 -8.69 7.43 7.24
CA ILE A 108 -8.40 6.03 7.55
C ILE A 108 -7.80 5.91 8.94
N ARG A 109 -6.90 6.82 9.28
CA ARG A 109 -6.29 6.79 10.62
C ARG A 109 -7.33 6.96 11.71
N ALA A 110 -8.28 7.86 11.52
CA ALA A 110 -9.35 8.05 12.48
C ALA A 110 -10.18 6.78 12.65
N GLU A 111 -10.44 6.07 11.56
CA GLU A 111 -11.17 4.82 11.61
C GLU A 111 -10.40 3.77 12.41
N VAL A 112 -9.14 3.60 12.13
CA VAL A 112 -8.30 2.61 12.81
C VAL A 112 -8.13 2.96 14.28
N GLU A 113 -7.85 4.22 14.59
CA GLU A 113 -7.67 4.64 15.97
C GLU A 113 -8.97 4.59 16.76
N GLY A 114 -10.07 4.98 16.13
CA GLY A 114 -11.37 4.89 16.78
C GLY A 114 -11.71 3.46 17.14
N THR A 115 -11.43 2.52 16.24
CA THR A 115 -11.64 1.11 16.51
C THR A 115 -10.71 0.62 17.60
N LYS A 116 -9.45 1.05 17.56
CA LYS A 116 -8.44 0.61 18.52
C LYS A 116 -8.73 1.06 19.93
N PHE A 117 -9.20 2.27 20.10
CA PHE A 117 -9.41 2.84 21.43
C PHE A 117 -10.86 2.79 21.89
N GLY A 118 -11.71 2.15 21.15
CA GLY A 118 -13.11 2.04 21.58
C GLY A 118 -13.84 3.32 21.33
N LYS A 119 -14.56 3.41 20.25
CA LYS A 119 -15.20 4.55 19.84
C LYS A 119 -16.06 5.15 20.87
N GLY A 120 -16.42 5.46 21.49
CA GLY A 120 -17.23 6.04 22.43
C GLY A 120 -16.52 6.80 23.49
N ASN A 121 -15.35 6.91 23.33
CA ASN A 121 -14.56 7.61 24.33
C ASN A 121 -14.66 9.08 24.21
#